data_f7da48846fd9302e521a8468c7dbfdf8
#
_entry.id   f7da48846fd9302e521a8468c7dbfdf8
#
_cell.length_a   1.000
_cell.length_b   1.000
_cell.length_c   1.000
_cell.angle_alpha   90.00
_cell.angle_beta   90.00
_cell.angle_gamma   90.00
#
_symmetry.space_group_name_H-M   'P 1'
#
loop_
_entity.id
_entity.type
_entity.pdbx_description
1 polymer ?
#
loop_
_entity_poly.entity_id
_entity_poly.type
_entity_poly.pdbx_seq_one_letter_code
_entity_poly.pdbx_strand_id
1 'polypeptide(L)'
;MTNKEIVMNILNERPCLTGVQIHDYAYRKFKATISPQAIAGILRPLAAKGFVAQSKHPENNRNVYWFTDLGKEKLANEFSLK
;
A
#
# COMPACT_ATOMS: atom_id res chain seq x y z
N MET A 1 2.86 3.80 14.88
CA MET A 1 3.12 3.28 13.53
C MET A 1 3.53 4.40 12.60
N THR A 2 4.48 4.11 11.72
CA THR A 2 4.84 5.06 10.68
C THR A 2 3.81 4.99 9.54
N ASN A 3 3.79 6.01 8.69
CA ASN A 3 2.91 6.01 7.53
C ASN A 3 3.18 4.81 6.62
N LYS A 4 4.45 4.45 6.45
CA LYS A 4 4.84 3.29 5.65
C LYS A 4 4.23 2.00 6.21
N GLU A 5 4.30 1.81 7.53
CA GLU A 5 3.70 0.64 8.17
C GLU A 5 2.19 0.59 8.00
N ILE A 6 1.52 1.73 8.12
CA ILE A 6 0.08 1.81 7.93
C ILE A 6 -0.29 1.41 6.51
N VAL A 7 0.39 1.95 5.51
CA VAL A 7 0.12 1.63 4.10
C VAL A 7 0.35 0.14 3.83
N MET A 8 1.44 -0.41 4.35
CA MET A 8 1.76 -1.82 4.15
C MET A 8 0.73 -2.74 4.83
N ASN A 9 0.26 -2.37 6.01
CA ASN A 9 -0.80 -3.11 6.70
C ASN A 9 -2.09 -3.14 5.89
N ILE A 10 -2.48 -2.00 5.33
CA ILE A 10 -3.69 -1.88 4.53
C ILE A 10 -3.60 -2.77 3.28
N LEU A 11 -2.47 -2.72 2.57
CA LEU A 11 -2.28 -3.56 1.38
C LEU A 11 -2.22 -5.04 1.70
N ASN A 12 -1.74 -5.40 2.89
CA ASN A 12 -1.72 -6.79 3.32
C ASN A 12 -3.13 -7.34 3.52
N GLU A 13 -4.03 -6.51 4.04
CA GLU A 13 -5.42 -6.92 4.27
C GLU A 13 -6.26 -6.88 3.00
N ARG A 14 -6.03 -5.88 2.15
CA ARG A 14 -6.86 -5.64 0.97
C ARG A 14 -5.98 -5.40 -0.25
N PRO A 15 -5.83 -6.38 -1.11
CA PRO A 15 -5.07 -6.20 -2.35
C PRO A 15 -5.85 -5.36 -3.37
N CYS A 16 -5.12 -4.81 -4.33
CA CYS A 16 -5.69 -4.07 -5.45
C CYS A 16 -6.43 -2.81 -5.03
N LEU A 17 -5.75 -1.95 -4.29
CA LEU A 17 -6.28 -0.65 -3.85
C LEU A 17 -5.62 0.49 -4.60
N THR A 18 -6.41 1.52 -4.91
CA THR A 18 -5.88 2.79 -5.42
C THR A 18 -5.33 3.63 -4.26
N GLY A 19 -4.55 4.68 -4.58
CA GLY A 19 -4.06 5.59 -3.57
C GLY A 19 -5.18 6.24 -2.76
N VAL A 20 -6.29 6.58 -3.40
CA VAL A 20 -7.45 7.17 -2.72
C VAL A 20 -8.09 6.19 -1.75
N GLN A 21 -8.21 4.92 -2.15
CA GLN A 21 -8.76 3.89 -1.28
C GLN A 21 -7.85 3.65 -0.07
N ILE A 22 -6.54 3.65 -0.27
CA ILE A 22 -5.58 3.51 0.82
C ILE A 22 -5.70 4.71 1.78
N HIS A 23 -5.84 5.91 1.24
CA HIS A 23 -6.05 7.11 2.03
C HIS A 23 -7.29 6.98 2.93
N ASP A 24 -8.41 6.52 2.37
CA ASP A 24 -9.65 6.31 3.11
C ASP A 24 -9.49 5.27 4.22
N TYR A 25 -8.86 4.15 3.92
CA TYR A 25 -8.63 3.10 4.90
C TYR A 25 -7.72 3.56 6.03
N ALA A 26 -6.69 4.33 5.72
CA ALA A 26 -5.79 4.88 6.73
C ALA A 26 -6.55 5.75 7.72
N TYR A 27 -7.45 6.58 7.22
CA TYR A 27 -8.25 7.44 8.07
C TYR A 27 -9.23 6.63 8.91
N ARG A 28 -9.95 5.69 8.30
CA ARG A 28 -10.98 4.91 8.97
C ARG A 28 -10.43 3.96 10.02
N LYS A 29 -9.35 3.24 9.68
CA LYS A 29 -8.81 2.18 10.54
C LYS A 29 -7.79 2.69 11.55
N PHE A 30 -6.94 3.60 11.14
CA PHE A 30 -5.79 4.04 11.94
C PHE A 30 -5.90 5.49 12.39
N LYS A 31 -6.96 6.19 12.00
CA LYS A 31 -7.13 7.63 12.26
C LYS A 31 -5.95 8.43 11.75
N ALA A 32 -5.33 7.97 10.68
CA ALA A 32 -4.16 8.60 10.09
C ALA A 32 -4.55 9.34 8.80
N THR A 33 -4.09 10.56 8.66
CA THR A 33 -4.28 11.35 7.45
C THR A 33 -3.02 11.28 6.62
N ILE A 34 -3.05 10.45 5.57
CA ILE A 34 -1.93 10.28 4.65
C ILE A 34 -2.43 10.66 3.27
N SER A 35 -1.84 11.70 2.68
CA SER A 35 -2.27 12.15 1.36
C SER A 35 -1.99 11.09 0.29
N PRO A 36 -2.76 11.05 -0.81
CA PRO A 36 -2.47 10.13 -1.91
C PRO A 36 -1.07 10.32 -2.49
N GLN A 37 -0.54 11.53 -2.48
CA GLN A 37 0.82 11.79 -2.93
C GLN A 37 1.86 11.15 -2.01
N ALA A 38 1.64 11.23 -0.70
CA ALA A 38 2.52 10.59 0.28
C ALA A 38 2.46 9.07 0.14
N ILE A 39 1.27 8.52 -0.10
CA ILE A 39 1.08 7.09 -0.34
C ILE A 39 1.87 6.65 -1.57
N ALA A 40 1.77 7.39 -2.67
CA ALA A 40 2.53 7.10 -3.89
C ALA A 40 4.04 7.16 -3.63
N GLY A 41 4.49 8.14 -2.84
CA GLY A 41 5.90 8.28 -2.46
C GLY A 41 6.40 7.11 -1.61
N ILE A 42 5.52 6.51 -0.80
CA ILE A 42 5.84 5.31 -0.02
C ILE A 42 5.91 4.08 -0.93
N LEU A 43 4.96 3.94 -1.83
CA LEU A 43 4.83 2.74 -2.66
C LEU A 43 5.83 2.69 -3.80
N ARG A 44 6.26 3.83 -4.31
CA ARG A 44 7.19 3.88 -5.45
C ARG A 44 8.51 3.15 -5.20
N PRO A 45 9.22 3.38 -4.07
CA PRO A 45 10.44 2.61 -3.79
C PRO A 45 10.17 1.12 -3.62
N LEU A 46 9.03 0.76 -3.04
CA LEU A 46 8.67 -0.64 -2.85
C LEU A 46 8.39 -1.32 -4.20
N ALA A 47 7.76 -0.60 -5.12
CA ALA A 47 7.54 -1.10 -6.48
C ALA A 47 8.86 -1.28 -7.23
N ALA A 48 9.80 -0.34 -7.06
CA ALA A 48 11.11 -0.42 -7.68
C ALA A 48 11.89 -1.64 -7.21
N LYS A 49 11.69 -2.06 -5.96
CA LYS A 49 12.36 -3.24 -5.39
C LYS A 49 11.60 -4.54 -5.64
N GLY A 50 10.43 -4.47 -6.28
CA GLY A 50 9.63 -5.64 -6.59
C GLY A 50 8.73 -6.13 -5.46
N PHE A 51 8.61 -5.38 -4.36
CA PHE A 51 7.76 -5.76 -3.24
C PHE A 51 6.29 -5.45 -3.48
N VAL A 52 6.01 -4.48 -4.32
CA VAL A 52 4.66 -4.03 -4.66
C VAL A 52 4.55 -4.00 -6.17
N ALA A 53 3.44 -4.48 -6.70
CA ALA A 53 3.11 -4.36 -8.11
C ALA A 53 2.07 -3.26 -8.28
N GLN A 54 2.03 -2.67 -9.46
CA GLN A 54 1.03 -1.67 -9.79
C GLN A 54 0.53 -1.87 -11.22
N SER A 55 -0.71 -1.46 -11.45
CA SER A 55 -1.33 -1.51 -12.77
C SER A 55 -2.37 -0.41 -12.84
N LYS A 56 -2.72 0.00 -14.07
CA LYS A 56 -3.78 0.99 -14.25
C LYS A 56 -5.13 0.29 -14.27
N HIS A 57 -6.08 0.83 -13.53
CA HIS A 57 -7.44 0.34 -13.55
C HIS A 57 -8.07 0.69 -14.90
N PRO A 58 -8.70 -0.28 -15.59
CA PRO A 58 -9.22 -0.04 -16.93
C PRO A 58 -10.34 1.00 -17.00
N GLU A 59 -11.10 1.17 -15.94
CA GLU A 59 -12.27 2.07 -15.96
C GLU A 59 -11.93 3.52 -15.64
N ASN A 60 -11.04 3.76 -14.68
CA ASN A 60 -10.76 5.12 -14.21
C ASN A 60 -9.32 5.58 -14.40
N ASN A 61 -8.51 4.75 -15.02
CA ASN A 61 -7.11 5.05 -15.36
C ASN A 61 -6.26 5.38 -14.10
N ARG A 62 -6.67 4.95 -12.93
CA ARG A 62 -5.93 5.12 -11.68
C ARG A 62 -5.05 3.93 -11.41
N ASN A 63 -3.91 4.16 -10.77
CA ASN A 63 -3.02 3.07 -10.38
C ASN A 63 -3.62 2.31 -9.21
N VAL A 64 -3.65 0.97 -9.32
CA VAL A 64 -3.96 0.08 -8.22
C VAL A 64 -2.68 -0.62 -7.79
N TYR A 65 -2.57 -0.92 -6.52
CA TYR A 65 -1.38 -1.49 -5.92
C TYR A 65 -1.72 -2.77 -5.16
N TRP A 66 -0.78 -3.71 -5.18
CA TRP A 66 -0.90 -4.94 -4.38
C TRP A 66 0.48 -5.47 -4.05
N PHE A 67 0.57 -6.25 -2.97
CA PHE A 67 1.83 -6.91 -2.64
C PHE A 67 2.09 -8.08 -3.57
N THR A 68 3.33 -8.18 -4.00
CA THR A 68 3.86 -9.40 -4.62
C THR A 68 4.14 -10.42 -3.51
N ASP A 69 4.46 -11.66 -3.90
CA ASP A 69 4.85 -12.67 -2.91
C ASP A 69 6.09 -12.21 -2.14
N LEU A 70 7.03 -11.59 -2.83
CA LEU A 70 8.23 -11.03 -2.21
C LEU A 70 7.87 -9.93 -1.20
N GLY A 71 6.89 -9.09 -1.52
CA GLY A 71 6.42 -8.03 -0.63
C GLY A 71 5.77 -8.57 0.63
N LYS A 72 4.99 -9.63 0.51
CA LYS A 72 4.36 -10.29 1.66
C LYS A 72 5.40 -10.89 2.59
N GLU A 73 6.42 -11.51 2.04
CA GLU A 73 7.51 -12.07 2.81
C GLU A 73 8.28 -11.00 3.56
N LYS A 74 8.58 -9.89 2.88
CA LYS A 74 9.25 -8.75 3.51
C LYS A 74 8.43 -8.17 4.66
N LEU A 75 7.13 -8.04 4.47
CA LEU A 75 6.24 -7.51 5.48
C LEU A 75 6.23 -8.40 6.73
N ALA A 76 6.14 -9.71 6.55
CA ALA A 76 6.15 -10.66 7.64
C ALA A 76 7.46 -10.59 8.43
N ASN A 77 8.59 -10.46 7.73
CA ASN A 77 9.91 -10.43 8.37
C ASN A 77 10.20 -9.10 9.06
N GLU A 78 9.82 -7.99 8.45
CA GLU A 78 10.17 -6.65 8.94
C GLU A 78 9.23 -6.15 10.03
N PHE A 79 7.94 -6.43 9.89
CA PHE A 79 6.92 -5.86 10.78
C PHE A 79 6.23 -6.89 11.65
N SER A 80 6.59 -8.16 11.53
CA SER A 80 6.00 -9.25 12.30
C SER A 80 4.46 -9.28 12.24
N LEU A 81 3.91 -8.93 11.10
CA LEU A 81 2.47 -8.93 10.88
C LEU A 81 1.98 -10.35 10.59
N LYS A 82 0.86 -10.68 11.16
CA LYS A 82 0.27 -12.02 10.98
C LYS A 82 -0.99 -11.97 10.14
#